data_4af7f0f3a42d790714f7dc4fe65ebcd1
#
_entry.id   4af7f0f3a42d790714f7dc4fe65ebcd1
#
_cell.length_a   1.000
_cell.length_b   1.000
_cell.length_c   1.000
_cell.angle_alpha   90.00
_cell.angle_beta   90.00
_cell.angle_gamma   90.00
#
_symmetry.space_group_name_H-M   'P 1'
#
loop_
_entity.id
_entity.type
_entity.pdbx_description
1 polymer ?
#
loop_
_entity_poly.entity_id
_entity_poly.type
_entity_poly.pdbx_seq_one_letter_code
_entity_poly.pdbx_strand_id
1 'polypeptide(L)'
;MNDAQPATKGTIVTGTIGDDVHVIGIRLMEYALRQNGFKVVSLGPLAQQKEFIETAIETAADALLISSLNGHAELHLPGLRGACVEAGIGDILIYAGGQLTIRRPEWEQVRSRFVDELGLDRIYPPSVDPDIPIRDLEADIAKRRATKALKGAA
;
A
#
# COMPACT_ATOMS: atom_id res chain seq x y z
N MET A 1 21.42 18.14 23.37
CA MET A 1 21.08 16.71 23.27
C MET A 1 20.31 16.51 21.99
N ASN A 2 20.93 15.81 21.07
CA ASN A 2 20.26 15.44 19.84
C ASN A 2 19.36 14.23 20.11
N ASP A 3 18.08 14.47 20.33
CA ASP A 3 17.06 13.45 20.22
C ASP A 3 16.81 13.19 18.72
N ALA A 4 17.86 12.73 18.03
CA ALA A 4 17.68 12.28 16.66
C ALA A 4 16.80 11.03 16.72
N GLN A 5 15.54 11.17 16.35
CA GLN A 5 14.68 10.01 16.12
C GLN A 5 15.36 9.13 15.08
N PRO A 6 15.43 7.81 15.27
CA PRO A 6 16.01 6.93 14.26
C PRO A 6 15.27 7.16 12.94
N ALA A 7 16.04 7.24 11.86
CA ALA A 7 15.48 7.39 10.52
C ALA A 7 14.44 6.30 10.27
N THR A 8 13.26 6.67 9.79
CA THR A 8 12.21 5.70 9.48
C THR A 8 12.60 4.88 8.26
N LYS A 9 12.16 3.62 8.24
CA LYS A 9 12.34 2.75 7.07
C LYS A 9 11.51 3.19 5.86
N GLY A 10 10.50 4.00 6.10
CA GLY A 10 9.62 4.55 5.08
C GLY A 10 8.31 5.02 5.69
N THR A 11 7.52 5.73 4.88
CA THR A 11 6.20 6.22 5.24
C THR A 11 5.15 5.46 4.44
N ILE A 12 4.19 4.87 5.13
CA ILE A 12 3.14 4.04 4.55
C ILE A 12 1.79 4.68 4.84
N VAL A 13 1.01 4.95 3.80
CA VAL A 13 -0.39 5.36 3.94
C VAL A 13 -1.26 4.11 3.92
N THR A 14 -2.08 3.95 4.94
CA THR A 14 -2.91 2.75 5.12
C THR A 14 -4.39 3.12 5.17
N GLY A 15 -5.25 2.17 4.85
CA GLY A 15 -6.69 2.34 4.97
C GLY A 15 -7.46 1.21 4.32
N THR A 16 -8.78 1.18 4.57
CA THR A 16 -9.70 0.32 3.84
C THR A 16 -10.37 1.13 2.75
N ILE A 17 -10.47 0.55 1.55
CA ILE A 17 -10.90 1.32 0.38
C ILE A 17 -12.40 1.19 0.11
N GLY A 18 -12.98 2.28 -0.39
CA GLY A 18 -14.33 2.33 -0.91
C GLY A 18 -15.39 2.27 0.17
N ASP A 19 -16.18 1.23 0.15
CA ASP A 19 -17.29 0.98 1.08
C ASP A 19 -16.94 -0.02 2.20
N ASP A 20 -15.67 -0.29 2.40
CA ASP A 20 -15.20 -1.28 3.37
C ASP A 20 -15.00 -0.66 4.76
N VAL A 21 -15.60 -1.30 5.78
CA VAL A 21 -15.51 -0.89 7.19
C VAL A 21 -14.68 -1.85 8.05
N HIS A 22 -14.07 -2.87 7.46
CA HIS A 22 -13.34 -3.90 8.19
C HIS A 22 -11.93 -3.42 8.57
N VAL A 23 -11.77 -2.87 9.77
CA VAL A 23 -10.52 -2.22 10.19
C VAL A 23 -9.58 -3.07 11.03
N ILE A 24 -10.01 -4.24 11.54
CA ILE A 24 -9.18 -5.03 12.46
C ILE A 24 -7.88 -5.48 11.80
N GLY A 25 -7.96 -6.05 10.60
CA GLY A 25 -6.78 -6.53 9.88
C GLY A 25 -5.79 -5.42 9.55
N ILE A 26 -6.29 -4.27 9.09
CA ILE A 26 -5.41 -3.15 8.77
C ILE A 26 -4.77 -2.54 10.02
N ARG A 27 -5.48 -2.50 11.14
CA ARG A 27 -4.91 -2.01 12.40
C ARG A 27 -3.81 -2.90 12.93
N LEU A 28 -3.95 -4.21 12.81
CA LEU A 28 -2.90 -5.16 13.18
C LEU A 28 -1.66 -4.95 12.28
N MET A 29 -1.86 -4.73 11.00
CA MET A 29 -0.78 -4.44 10.07
C MET A 29 -0.09 -3.10 10.39
N GLU A 30 -0.87 -2.07 10.70
CA GLU A 30 -0.34 -0.76 11.12
C GLU A 30 0.53 -0.87 12.36
N TYR A 31 0.07 -1.64 13.35
CA TYR A 31 0.85 -1.91 14.55
C TYR A 31 2.18 -2.60 14.21
N ALA A 32 2.13 -3.66 13.40
CA ALA A 32 3.33 -4.39 12.99
C ALA A 32 4.31 -3.50 12.21
N LEU A 33 3.81 -2.64 11.33
CA LEU A 33 4.62 -1.66 10.60
C LEU A 33 5.35 -0.71 11.55
N ARG A 34 4.64 -0.14 12.52
CA ARG A 34 5.24 0.76 13.51
C ARG A 34 6.30 0.06 14.34
N GLN A 35 6.05 -1.20 14.76
CA GLN A 35 7.02 -1.99 15.50
C GLN A 35 8.29 -2.28 14.68
N ASN A 36 8.19 -2.29 13.36
CA ASN A 36 9.31 -2.51 12.46
C ASN A 36 9.97 -1.22 11.94
N GLY A 37 9.65 -0.06 12.52
CA GLY A 37 10.32 1.19 12.21
C GLY A 37 9.75 2.00 11.05
N PHE A 38 8.54 1.68 10.59
CA PHE A 38 7.84 2.47 9.59
C PHE A 38 7.01 3.57 10.22
N LYS A 39 6.90 4.70 9.53
CA LYS A 39 5.90 5.72 9.82
C LYS A 39 4.60 5.34 9.13
N VAL A 40 3.50 5.31 9.86
CA VAL A 40 2.18 4.95 9.33
C VAL A 40 1.26 6.15 9.41
N VAL A 41 0.61 6.46 8.29
CA VAL A 41 -0.46 7.47 8.21
C VAL A 41 -1.74 6.74 7.87
N SER A 42 -2.63 6.59 8.85
CA SER A 42 -3.86 5.81 8.72
C SER A 42 -5.02 6.68 8.25
N LEU A 43 -5.66 6.28 7.17
CA LEU A 43 -6.91 6.89 6.69
C LEU A 43 -8.15 6.27 7.33
N GLY A 44 -8.01 5.09 7.95
CA GLY A 44 -9.14 4.38 8.53
C GLY A 44 -10.05 3.73 7.50
N PRO A 45 -11.34 3.51 7.85
CA PRO A 45 -12.31 2.90 6.95
C PRO A 45 -12.83 3.88 5.89
N LEU A 46 -13.43 3.33 4.85
CA LEU A 46 -14.16 4.08 3.82
C LEU A 46 -13.30 5.09 3.05
N ALA A 47 -12.01 4.85 2.93
CA ALA A 47 -11.12 5.76 2.22
C ALA A 47 -11.29 5.66 0.70
N GLN A 48 -11.18 6.78 0.02
CA GLN A 48 -11.29 6.87 -1.43
C GLN A 48 -9.90 7.01 -2.08
N GLN A 49 -9.80 6.68 -3.38
CA GLN A 49 -8.52 6.82 -4.10
C GLN A 49 -7.90 8.20 -3.93
N LYS A 50 -8.71 9.23 -4.03
CA LYS A 50 -8.26 10.62 -3.89
C LYS A 50 -7.58 10.88 -2.54
N GLU A 51 -8.15 10.36 -1.46
CA GLU A 51 -7.59 10.51 -0.11
C GLU A 51 -6.23 9.84 0.01
N PHE A 52 -6.08 8.63 -0.55
CA PHE A 52 -4.79 7.94 -0.59
C PHE A 52 -3.74 8.78 -1.33
N ILE A 53 -4.09 9.31 -2.48
CA ILE A 53 -3.16 10.09 -3.32
C ILE A 53 -2.77 11.40 -2.64
N GLU A 54 -3.73 12.18 -2.17
CA GLU A 54 -3.49 13.45 -1.48
C GLU A 54 -2.62 13.26 -0.24
N THR A 55 -2.92 12.26 0.57
CA THR A 55 -2.15 11.95 1.77
C THR A 55 -0.73 11.48 1.43
N ALA A 56 -0.58 10.68 0.37
CA ALA A 56 0.72 10.24 -0.09
C ALA A 56 1.60 11.41 -0.53
N ILE A 57 1.02 12.39 -1.22
CA ILE A 57 1.74 13.61 -1.63
C ILE A 57 2.13 14.43 -0.41
N GLU A 58 1.19 14.71 0.48
CA GLU A 58 1.44 15.51 1.69
C GLU A 58 2.51 14.94 2.60
N THR A 59 2.58 13.62 2.69
CA THR A 59 3.51 12.92 3.59
C THR A 59 4.76 12.40 2.90
N ALA A 60 4.88 12.62 1.59
CA ALA A 60 5.96 12.04 0.76
C ALA A 60 6.07 10.52 0.97
N ALA A 61 4.94 9.82 0.93
CA ALA A 61 4.86 8.41 1.24
C ALA A 61 5.60 7.53 0.22
N ASP A 62 6.16 6.44 0.71
CA ASP A 62 6.83 5.43 -0.10
C ASP A 62 5.84 4.40 -0.67
N ALA A 63 4.78 4.12 0.07
CA ALA A 63 3.82 3.09 -0.31
C ALA A 63 2.41 3.38 0.19
N LEU A 64 1.44 2.83 -0.53
CA LEU A 64 0.05 2.68 -0.11
C LEU A 64 -0.17 1.23 0.30
N LEU A 65 -0.77 1.00 1.45
CA LEU A 65 -1.17 -0.33 1.89
C LEU A 65 -2.68 -0.36 2.09
N ILE A 66 -3.37 -1.01 1.20
CA ILE A 66 -4.82 -0.96 1.06
C ILE A 66 -5.43 -2.29 1.51
N SER A 67 -6.40 -2.24 2.40
CA SER A 67 -7.15 -3.41 2.85
C SER A 67 -8.54 -3.44 2.23
N SER A 68 -8.99 -4.63 1.87
CA SER A 68 -10.36 -4.89 1.46
C SER A 68 -10.76 -6.29 1.91
N LEU A 69 -11.87 -6.41 2.65
CA LEU A 69 -12.39 -7.68 3.11
C LEU A 69 -13.81 -7.99 2.60
N ASN A 70 -14.48 -7.00 2.01
CA ASN A 70 -15.83 -7.18 1.48
C ASN A 70 -15.88 -7.69 0.02
N GLY A 71 -14.71 -7.89 -0.59
CA GLY A 71 -14.63 -8.38 -1.96
C GLY A 71 -14.80 -7.33 -3.05
N HIS A 72 -14.90 -6.05 -2.70
CA HIS A 72 -15.16 -4.96 -3.65
C HIS A 72 -13.91 -4.24 -4.15
N ALA A 73 -12.71 -4.77 -3.88
CA ALA A 73 -11.48 -4.14 -4.36
C ALA A 73 -11.45 -3.99 -5.89
N GLU A 74 -12.05 -4.92 -6.63
CA GLU A 74 -12.16 -4.82 -8.09
C GLU A 74 -12.97 -3.62 -8.56
N LEU A 75 -13.86 -3.08 -7.72
CA LEU A 75 -14.66 -1.89 -8.02
C LEU A 75 -13.92 -0.60 -7.66
N HIS A 76 -13.06 -0.64 -6.67
CA HIS A 76 -12.46 0.56 -6.06
C HIS A 76 -11.00 0.81 -6.43
N LEU A 77 -10.28 -0.20 -6.93
CA LEU A 77 -8.86 -0.06 -7.30
C LEU A 77 -8.59 0.26 -8.79
N PRO A 78 -9.50 -0.04 -9.75
CA PRO A 78 -9.24 0.36 -11.13
C PRO A 78 -8.98 1.86 -11.25
N GLY A 79 -7.97 2.22 -12.04
CA GLY A 79 -7.59 3.61 -12.27
C GLY A 79 -6.66 4.23 -11.22
N LEU A 80 -6.42 3.57 -10.09
CA LEU A 80 -5.56 4.13 -9.04
C LEU A 80 -4.14 4.40 -9.52
N ARG A 81 -3.50 3.44 -10.20
CA ARG A 81 -2.14 3.65 -10.75
C ARG A 81 -2.11 4.83 -11.72
N GLY A 82 -3.07 4.92 -12.63
CA GLY A 82 -3.17 6.04 -13.57
C GLY A 82 -3.32 7.38 -12.85
N ALA A 83 -4.16 7.43 -11.82
CA ALA A 83 -4.34 8.64 -11.03
C ALA A 83 -3.06 9.03 -10.26
N CYS A 84 -2.29 8.05 -9.78
CA CYS A 84 -0.97 8.31 -9.19
C CYS A 84 0.01 8.89 -10.22
N VAL A 85 0.01 8.36 -11.45
CA VAL A 85 0.85 8.89 -12.55
C VAL A 85 0.48 10.34 -12.83
N GLU A 86 -0.81 10.65 -13.00
CA GLU A 86 -1.28 12.01 -13.25
C GLU A 86 -0.94 12.97 -12.11
N ALA A 87 -0.91 12.49 -10.88
CA ALA A 87 -0.56 13.29 -9.70
C ALA A 87 0.97 13.44 -9.48
N GLY A 88 1.80 12.85 -10.34
CA GLY A 88 3.25 12.94 -10.23
C GLY A 88 3.91 11.97 -9.26
N ILE A 89 3.15 10.98 -8.78
CA ILE A 89 3.64 9.92 -7.88
C ILE A 89 3.46 8.51 -8.48
N GLY A 90 3.63 8.40 -9.81
CA GLY A 90 3.38 7.15 -10.52
C GLY A 90 4.28 5.98 -10.14
N ASP A 91 5.38 6.24 -9.46
CA ASP A 91 6.31 5.21 -8.97
C ASP A 91 6.04 4.75 -7.52
N ILE A 92 5.00 5.30 -6.86
CA ILE A 92 4.66 4.89 -5.51
C ILE A 92 4.28 3.41 -5.48
N LEU A 93 4.70 2.72 -4.43
CA LEU A 93 4.33 1.32 -4.24
C LEU A 93 2.86 1.20 -3.84
N ILE A 94 2.14 0.27 -4.46
CA ILE A 94 0.73 0.00 -4.14
C ILE A 94 0.59 -1.47 -3.77
N TYR A 95 0.28 -1.71 -2.51
CA TYR A 95 0.05 -3.03 -1.93
C TYR A 95 -1.42 -3.15 -1.53
N ALA A 96 -2.02 -4.28 -1.77
CA ALA A 96 -3.37 -4.57 -1.30
C ALA A 96 -3.45 -5.97 -0.68
N GLY A 97 -4.29 -6.12 0.31
CA GLY A 97 -4.46 -7.40 0.98
C GLY A 97 -5.87 -7.61 1.50
N GLY A 98 -6.21 -8.86 1.77
CA GLY A 98 -7.49 -9.29 2.26
C GLY A 98 -8.32 -10.06 1.24
N GLN A 99 -9.62 -10.07 1.40
CA GLN A 99 -10.57 -10.68 0.45
C GLN A 99 -10.88 -9.65 -0.63
N LEU A 100 -10.10 -9.68 -1.71
CA LEU A 100 -10.13 -8.65 -2.75
C LEU A 100 -11.28 -8.84 -3.77
N THR A 101 -11.80 -10.05 -3.90
CA THR A 101 -12.85 -10.39 -4.86
C THR A 101 -14.04 -11.06 -4.18
N ILE A 102 -15.24 -10.84 -4.71
CA ILE A 102 -16.46 -11.51 -4.22
C ILE A 102 -16.42 -12.99 -4.56
N ARG A 103 -16.07 -13.32 -5.81
CA ARG A 103 -15.82 -14.69 -6.22
C ARG A 103 -14.43 -15.10 -5.71
N ARG A 104 -14.23 -16.39 -5.49
CA ARG A 104 -12.95 -16.93 -5.05
C ARG A 104 -12.26 -17.66 -6.22
N PRO A 105 -11.74 -16.93 -7.21
CA PRO A 105 -10.98 -17.54 -8.28
C PRO A 105 -9.64 -18.07 -7.76
N GLU A 106 -8.93 -18.81 -8.60
CA GLU A 106 -7.57 -19.24 -8.29
C GLU A 106 -6.68 -18.03 -7.98
N TRP A 107 -5.78 -18.20 -7.02
CA TRP A 107 -4.91 -17.09 -6.56
C TRP A 107 -4.15 -16.42 -7.71
N GLU A 108 -3.62 -17.19 -8.65
CA GLU A 108 -2.90 -16.64 -9.80
C GLU A 108 -3.78 -15.76 -10.69
N GLN A 109 -5.07 -16.05 -10.80
CA GLN A 109 -6.01 -15.20 -11.51
C GLN A 109 -6.23 -13.88 -10.77
N VAL A 110 -6.34 -13.92 -9.44
CA VAL A 110 -6.45 -12.71 -8.61
C VAL A 110 -5.19 -11.87 -8.75
N ARG A 111 -4.02 -12.49 -8.62
CA ARG A 111 -2.75 -11.80 -8.75
C ARG A 111 -2.61 -11.15 -10.13
N SER A 112 -2.89 -11.89 -11.20
CA SER A 112 -2.82 -11.35 -12.55
C SER A 112 -3.75 -10.14 -12.75
N ARG A 113 -4.98 -10.22 -12.23
CA ARG A 113 -5.93 -9.12 -12.32
C ARG A 113 -5.43 -7.86 -11.62
N PHE A 114 -4.96 -7.98 -10.38
CA PHE A 114 -4.57 -6.80 -9.59
C PHE A 114 -3.16 -6.31 -9.92
N VAL A 115 -2.21 -7.19 -10.11
CA VAL A 115 -0.82 -6.81 -10.36
C VAL A 115 -0.60 -6.50 -11.84
N ASP A 116 -0.92 -7.42 -12.74
CA ASP A 116 -0.58 -7.27 -14.16
C ASP A 116 -1.54 -6.31 -14.88
N GLU A 117 -2.85 -6.37 -14.59
CA GLU A 117 -3.83 -5.52 -15.26
C GLU A 117 -4.05 -4.18 -14.55
N LEU A 118 -4.25 -4.17 -13.22
CA LEU A 118 -4.54 -2.95 -12.47
C LEU A 118 -3.29 -2.17 -12.04
N GLY A 119 -2.11 -2.76 -12.16
CA GLY A 119 -0.86 -2.07 -11.90
C GLY A 119 -0.48 -1.95 -10.42
N LEU A 120 -1.02 -2.80 -9.54
CA LEU A 120 -0.52 -2.92 -8.18
C LEU A 120 0.83 -3.63 -8.16
N ASP A 121 1.65 -3.35 -7.17
CA ASP A 121 2.96 -4.00 -7.04
C ASP A 121 2.84 -5.38 -6.39
N ARG A 122 2.04 -5.50 -5.34
CA ARG A 122 1.83 -6.79 -4.64
C ARG A 122 0.43 -6.90 -4.07
N ILE A 123 -0.05 -8.13 -3.97
CA ILE A 123 -1.28 -8.46 -3.26
C ILE A 123 -1.06 -9.62 -2.30
N TYR A 124 -1.87 -9.69 -1.27
CA TYR A 124 -1.79 -10.71 -0.23
C TYR A 124 -3.16 -11.31 0.07
N PRO A 125 -3.24 -12.61 0.38
CA PRO A 125 -4.49 -13.24 0.77
C PRO A 125 -4.92 -12.81 2.18
N PRO A 126 -6.19 -13.08 2.55
CA PRO A 126 -6.63 -12.86 3.93
C PRO A 126 -5.74 -13.61 4.92
N SER A 127 -5.52 -13.02 6.09
CA SER A 127 -4.74 -13.63 7.18
C SER A 127 -3.27 -13.92 6.84
N VAL A 128 -2.67 -13.12 5.93
CA VAL A 128 -1.24 -13.19 5.68
C VAL A 128 -0.46 -12.83 6.95
N ASP A 129 0.64 -13.53 7.19
CA ASP A 129 1.56 -13.15 8.26
C ASP A 129 2.12 -11.74 7.98
N PRO A 130 1.96 -10.77 8.90
CA PRO A 130 2.43 -9.40 8.70
C PRO A 130 3.92 -9.28 8.35
N ASP A 131 4.75 -10.22 8.76
CA ASP A 131 6.18 -10.21 8.44
C ASP A 131 6.45 -10.31 6.94
N ILE A 132 5.56 -10.94 6.18
CA ILE A 132 5.72 -11.11 4.74
C ILE A 132 5.61 -9.77 4.01
N PRO A 133 4.50 -9.02 4.09
CA PRO A 133 4.43 -7.71 3.44
C PRO A 133 5.45 -6.71 4.01
N ILE A 134 5.83 -6.80 5.27
CA ILE A 134 6.85 -5.93 5.85
C ILE A 134 8.21 -6.15 5.20
N ARG A 135 8.64 -7.39 5.03
CA ARG A 135 9.90 -7.72 4.33
C ARG A 135 9.86 -7.26 2.87
N ASP A 136 8.73 -7.47 2.21
CA ASP A 136 8.54 -7.01 0.84
C ASP A 136 8.64 -5.49 0.73
N LEU A 137 8.01 -4.75 1.65
CA LEU A 137 8.10 -3.30 1.71
C LEU A 137 9.53 -2.81 1.93
N GLU A 138 10.27 -3.41 2.85
CA GLU A 138 11.67 -3.06 3.10
C GLU A 138 12.50 -3.19 1.82
N ALA A 139 12.37 -4.31 1.12
CA ALA A 139 13.10 -4.58 -0.11
C ALA A 139 12.67 -3.66 -1.26
N ASP A 140 11.36 -3.50 -1.46
CA ASP A 140 10.81 -2.71 -2.55
C ASP A 140 11.06 -1.20 -2.36
N ILE A 141 10.98 -0.70 -1.14
CA ILE A 141 11.29 0.70 -0.83
C ILE A 141 12.78 0.98 -1.07
N ALA A 142 13.67 0.09 -0.63
CA ALA A 142 15.10 0.24 -0.87
C ALA A 142 15.41 0.26 -2.37
N LYS A 143 14.79 -0.62 -3.14
CA LYS A 143 14.93 -0.67 -4.59
C LYS A 143 14.41 0.59 -5.28
N ARG A 144 13.24 1.07 -4.85
CA ARG A 144 12.64 2.29 -5.39
C ARG A 144 13.54 3.51 -5.12
N ARG A 145 14.08 3.63 -3.92
CA ARG A 145 14.99 4.72 -3.54
C ARG A 145 16.29 4.68 -4.34
N ALA A 146 16.86 3.50 -4.56
CA ALA A 146 18.05 3.32 -5.38
C ALA A 146 17.79 3.73 -6.83
N THR A 147 16.66 3.37 -7.41
CA THR A 147 16.26 3.78 -8.76
C THR A 147 16.08 5.29 -8.87
N LYS A 148 15.46 5.94 -7.90
CA LYS A 148 15.31 7.39 -7.85
C LYS A 148 16.65 8.11 -7.75
N ALA A 149 17.57 7.61 -6.93
CA ALA A 149 18.90 8.17 -6.78
C ALA A 149 19.69 8.11 -8.11
N LEU A 150 19.59 7.01 -8.84
CA LEU A 150 20.23 6.87 -10.16
C LEU A 150 19.65 7.84 -11.18
N LYS A 151 18.32 8.03 -11.20
CA LYS A 151 17.67 8.99 -12.09
C LYS A 151 18.02 10.45 -11.73
N GLY A 152 18.17 10.75 -10.44
CA GLY A 152 18.55 12.08 -9.98
C GLY A 152 20.01 12.43 -10.22
N ALA A 153 20.89 11.44 -10.41
CA ALA A 153 22.31 11.61 -10.70
C ALA A 153 22.63 11.77 -12.20
N ALA A 154 21.64 11.54 -13.06
CA ALA A 154 21.82 11.63 -14.52
C ALA A 154 21.71 13.08 -15.03
#